data_25669ac29e927e6f3ed95295e9c68fbc
#
_entry.id   25669ac29e927e6f3ed95295e9c68fbc
#
_cell.length_a   1.000
_cell.length_b   1.000
_cell.length_c   1.000
_cell.angle_alpha   90.00
_cell.angle_beta   90.00
_cell.angle_gamma   90.00
#
_symmetry.space_group_name_H-M   'P 1'
#
loop_
_entity.id
_entity.type
_entity.pdbx_description
1 polymer ?
#
loop_
_entity_poly.entity_id
_entity_poly.type
_entity_poly.pdbx_seq_one_letter_code
_entity_poly.pdbx_strand_id
1 'polypeptide(L)' 'MTRLDQGTIRKVTSDDLQVGLICADPDGNRVRIDQVDRENGLIAYHFLNDELRVQEGVRELPIDEFLAEGWYLA' A
#
# COMPACT_ATOMS: atom_id res chain seq x y z
N MET A 1 18.86 6.60 -21.08
CA MET A 1 18.53 6.63 -20.35
C MET A 1 18.12 6.17 -19.82
N THR A 2 17.92 6.19 -19.74
CA THR A 2 17.38 5.97 -19.03
C THR A 2 17.00 5.45 -18.52
N ARG A 3 16.89 5.30 -18.39
CA ARG A 3 16.46 4.98 -17.62
C ARG A 3 15.97 4.65 -16.97
N LEU A 4 15.56 4.58 -16.82
CA LEU A 4 15.04 4.53 -16.03
C LEU A 4 14.59 4.18 -15.35
N ASP A 5 13.97 4.37 -15.36
CA ASP A 5 13.60 4.09 -14.70
C ASP A 5 13.50 3.18 -14.02
N GLN A 6 13.91 2.83 -14.11
CA GLN A 6 14.09 1.92 -13.35
C GLN A 6 13.95 2.11 -11.97
N GLY A 7 14.33 2.76 -11.30
CA GLY A 7 14.06 3.14 -9.95
C GLY A 7 12.66 3.65 -9.70
N THR A 8 11.82 3.52 -10.69
CA THR A 8 10.45 4.00 -10.57
C THR A 8 9.57 3.07 -9.73
N ILE A 9 9.98 1.82 -9.58
CA ILE A 9 9.24 0.89 -8.71
C ILE A 9 9.95 0.84 -7.39
N ARG A 10 9.31 1.40 -6.38
CA ARG A 10 9.91 1.50 -5.05
C ARG A 10 9.00 0.83 -4.03
N LYS A 11 9.60 -0.03 -3.22
CA LYS A 11 8.86 -0.70 -2.15
C LYS A 11 8.39 0.31 -1.13
N VAL A 12 7.19 0.06 -0.61
CA VAL A 12 6.64 0.86 0.47
C VAL A 12 7.43 0.58 1.75
N THR A 13 7.80 1.64 2.44
CA THR A 13 8.46 1.55 3.74
C THR A 13 7.54 2.14 4.81
N SER A 14 7.90 1.95 6.07
CA SER A 14 7.11 2.49 7.17
C SER A 14 6.94 4.00 7.06
N ASP A 15 7.96 4.71 6.57
CA ASP A 15 7.89 6.17 6.46
C ASP A 15 6.94 6.63 5.37
N ASP A 16 6.62 5.77 4.42
CA ASP A 16 5.73 6.12 3.32
C ASP A 16 4.26 6.03 3.71
N LEU A 17 3.95 5.33 4.78
CA LEU A 17 2.57 5.03 5.15
C LEU A 17 1.82 6.29 5.60
N GLN A 18 0.74 6.59 4.91
CA GLN A 18 -0.13 7.71 5.26
C GLN A 18 -1.51 7.47 4.68
N VAL A 19 -2.49 8.11 5.25
CA VAL A 19 -3.88 8.02 4.75
C VAL A 19 -3.92 8.52 3.31
N GLY A 20 -4.58 7.73 2.47
CA GLY A 20 -4.73 8.06 1.06
C GLY A 20 -3.66 7.48 0.14
N LEU A 21 -2.60 6.91 0.70
CA LEU A 21 -1.56 6.29 -0.12
C LEU A 21 -2.14 5.09 -0.86
N ILE A 22 -1.80 4.98 -2.14
CA ILE A 22 -2.19 3.82 -2.94
C ILE A 22 -0.96 2.97 -3.17
N CYS A 23 -1.10 1.68 -2.87
CA CYS A 23 -0.02 0.71 -3.02
C CYS A 23 -0.46 -0.39 -3.98
N ALA A 24 0.51 -1.01 -4.64
CA ALA A 24 0.26 -2.12 -5.55
C ALA A 24 1.13 -3.32 -5.15
N ASP A 25 0.63 -4.52 -5.41
CA ASP A 25 1.42 -5.73 -5.18
C ASP A 25 1.87 -6.31 -6.53
N PRO A 26 2.76 -7.32 -6.52
CA PRO A 26 3.25 -7.91 -7.76
C PRO A 26 2.16 -8.56 -8.62
N ASP A 27 1.04 -8.93 -8.03
CA ASP A 27 -0.07 -9.55 -8.75
C ASP A 27 -1.01 -8.52 -9.38
N GLY A 28 -0.76 -7.24 -9.17
CA GLY A 28 -1.57 -6.19 -9.72
C GLY A 28 -2.69 -5.71 -8.83
N ASN A 29 -2.80 -6.24 -7.62
CA ASN A 29 -3.80 -5.74 -6.67
C ASN A 29 -3.38 -4.37 -6.17
N ARG A 30 -4.37 -3.51 -5.93
CA ARG A 30 -4.12 -2.17 -5.38
C ARG A 30 -4.95 -1.97 -4.13
N VAL A 31 -4.38 -1.24 -3.20
CA VAL A 31 -5.04 -0.89 -1.94
C VAL A 31 -4.86 0.58 -1.67
N ARG A 32 -5.83 1.15 -0.96
CA ARG A 32 -5.72 2.52 -0.45
C ARG A 32 -5.69 2.47 1.06
N ILE A 33 -4.73 3.15 1.64
CA ILE A 33 -4.60 3.19 3.10
C ILE A 33 -5.62 4.16 3.67
N ASP A 34 -6.43 3.67 4.61
CA ASP A 34 -7.47 4.45 5.25
C ASP A 34 -7.04 4.99 6.60
N GLN A 35 -6.18 4.26 7.30
CA GLN A 35 -5.76 4.65 8.64
C GLN A 35 -4.41 4.05 8.96
N VAL A 36 -3.57 4.84 9.61
CA VAL A 36 -2.28 4.38 10.10
C VAL A 36 -2.22 4.69 11.59
N ASP A 37 -2.18 3.65 12.41
CA ASP A 37 -2.11 3.78 13.85
C ASP A 37 -0.72 3.36 14.31
N ARG A 38 0.19 4.32 14.33
CA ARG A 38 1.58 4.02 14.68
C ARG A 38 1.76 3.70 16.15
N GLU A 39 0.86 4.20 16.99
CA GLU A 39 0.92 3.95 18.41
C GLU A 39 0.68 2.48 18.72
N ASN A 40 -0.27 1.86 18.02
CA ASN A 40 -0.59 0.45 18.20
C ASN A 40 0.03 -0.44 17.13
N GLY A 41 0.71 0.16 16.15
CA GLY A 41 1.35 -0.59 15.09
C GLY A 41 0.39 -1.25 14.11
N LEU A 42 -0.75 -0.63 13.84
CA LEU A 42 -1.78 -1.18 12.97
C LEU A 42 -2.01 -0.29 11.76
N ILE A 43 -2.44 -0.91 10.67
CA ILE A 43 -2.79 -0.21 9.45
C ILE A 43 -4.11 -0.77 8.94
N ALA A 44 -4.98 0.12 8.47
CA ALA A 44 -6.26 -0.25 7.88
C ALA A 44 -6.30 0.20 6.43
N TYR A 45 -6.83 -0.64 5.55
CA TYR A 45 -6.85 -0.35 4.12
C TYR A 45 -8.01 -1.05 3.44
N HIS A 46 -8.34 -0.58 2.24
CA HIS A 46 -9.31 -1.22 1.36
C HIS A 46 -8.65 -1.62 0.06
N PHE A 47 -9.08 -2.75 -0.50
CA PHE A 47 -8.73 -3.08 -1.87
C PHE A 47 -9.45 -2.16 -2.83
N LEU A 48 -8.81 -1.90 -3.96
CA LEU A 48 -9.38 -1.11 -5.05
C LEU A 48 -9.61 -2.03 -6.24
N ASN A 49 -10.62 -1.71 -7.03
CA ASN A 49 -10.84 -2.44 -8.28
C ASN A 49 -10.03 -1.79 -9.41
N ASP A 50 -10.18 -2.29 -10.63
CA ASP A 50 -9.43 -1.77 -11.78
C ASP A 50 -9.71 -0.31 -12.07
N GLU A 51 -10.85 0.20 -11.61
CA GLU A 51 -11.21 1.60 -11.78
C GLU A 51 -10.75 2.45 -10.59
N LEU A 52 -9.95 1.88 -9.70
CA LEU A 52 -9.45 2.53 -8.48
C LEU A 52 -10.57 2.96 -7.54
N ARG A 53 -11.66 2.19 -7.52
CA ARG A 53 -12.76 2.41 -6.58
C ARG A 53 -12.63 1.45 -5.43
N VAL A 54 -12.98 1.93 -4.25
CA VAL A 54 -12.89 1.15 -3.02
C VAL A 54 -13.91 0.00 -3.07
N GLN A 55 -13.41 -1.20 -2.81
CA GLN A 55 -14.26 -2.38 -2.67
C GLN A 55 -14.70 -2.51 -1.21
N GLU A 56 -15.77 -3.26 -0.98
CA GLU A 56 -16.26 -3.49 0.36
C GLU A 56 -15.24 -4.23 1.20
N GLY A 57 -15.26 -3.95 2.50
CA GLY A 57 -14.44 -4.68 3.46
C GLY A 57 -13.11 -4.01 3.73
N VAL A 58 -13.03 -3.38 4.90
CA VAL A 58 -11.75 -2.85 5.37
C VAL A 58 -10.92 -4.01 5.90
N ARG A 59 -9.62 -3.96 5.64
CA ARG A 59 -8.67 -4.89 6.19
C ARG A 59 -7.80 -4.18 7.20
N GLU A 60 -7.41 -4.90 8.23
CA GLU A 60 -6.52 -4.36 9.25
C GLU A 60 -5.43 -5.36 9.55
N LEU A 61 -4.19 -4.89 9.57
CA LEU A 61 -3.02 -5.72 9.84
C LEU A 61 -2.04 -4.96 10.70
N PRO A 62 -1.17 -5.66 11.43
CA PRO A 62 0.02 -5.03 11.97
C PRO A 62 0.83 -4.42 10.82
N ILE A 63 1.43 -3.26 11.07
CA ILE A 63 2.22 -2.58 10.05
C ILE A 63 3.33 -3.48 9.51
N ASP A 64 4.01 -4.21 10.37
CA ASP A 64 5.10 -5.09 9.96
C ASP A 64 4.62 -6.16 8.99
N GLU A 65 3.44 -6.72 9.22
CA GLU A 65 2.88 -7.74 8.34
C GLU A 65 2.49 -7.14 7.00
N PHE A 66 1.92 -5.94 7.02
CA PHE A 66 1.57 -5.27 5.77
C PHE A 66 2.83 -5.05 4.92
N LEU A 67 3.89 -4.54 5.52
CA LEU A 67 5.13 -4.27 4.80
C LEU A 67 5.79 -5.53 4.28
N ALA A 68 5.62 -6.65 4.99
CA ALA A 68 6.22 -7.93 4.59
C ALA A 68 5.58 -8.52 3.34
N GLU A 69 4.39 -8.04 2.96
CA GLU A 69 3.71 -8.53 1.78
C GLU A 69 4.30 -8.04 0.47
N GLY A 70 5.20 -7.07 0.52
CA GLY A 70 5.91 -6.63 -0.69
C GLY A 70 5.17 -5.58 -1.51
N TRP A 71 4.47 -4.69 -0.88
CA TRP A 71 3.77 -3.60 -1.56
C TRP A 71 4.73 -2.59 -2.17
N TYR A 72 4.33 -2.03 -3.30
CA TYR A 72 5.07 -0.96 -3.98
C TYR A 72 4.23 0.31 -3.99
N LEU A 73 4.90 1.44 -4.13
CA LEU A 73 4.21 2.70 -4.36
C LEU A 73 3.60 2.69 -5.76
N ALA A 74 2.32 2.96 -5.83
CA ALA A 74 1.61 2.96 -7.11
C ALA A 74 1.61 4.33 -7.76
#